data_b930fdc12dac56613bcf0285530dd43d
#
_entry.id   b930fdc12dac56613bcf0285530dd43d
#
_cell.length_a   1.000
_cell.length_b   1.000
_cell.length_c   1.000
_cell.angle_alpha   90.00
_cell.angle_beta   90.00
_cell.angle_gamma   90.00
#
_symmetry.space_group_name_H-M   'P 1'
#
loop_
_entity.id
_entity.type
_entity.pdbx_description
1 polymer ?
#
loop_
_entity_poly.entity_id
_entity_poly.type
_entity_poly.pdbx_seq_one_letter_code
_entity_poly.pdbx_strand_id
1 'polypeptide(L)'
;MDPAPTTPSRPPGSIRRTSSIDTARPDGLRGDLFITARARDLRTDLDGTASVVGEAELDARVDGTTRELRSLVTMPALPALDLLIGTVVGPGFRRRLADEVPREQEVGSLLHLLLDDLPGAALVSGYALQRGGALEDLEPRAASPEGSTAGAAALGVRDDLCAGWAHDATMMVTIRTRGAIPMAMGPPAPILEPPDDPWSWHEMPPLAPHAMRRRRRLDVLPSTAPETAHGVDVHFRDSHMDADGAESVVHEYSVSGAVEGVEGRVTAMAARARVLPWMECPAAVASADRLIGMPVGELRTWVRREMTGASTCTHLNDTLRALGDVTVLASALDNTDAGDTPGV
;
A
#
# COMPACT_ATOMS: atom_id res chain seq x y z
N MET A 1 17.79 -7.37 7.58
CA MET A 1 16.86 -6.39 6.98
C MET A 1 16.45 -5.43 8.07
N ASP A 2 16.63 -4.12 7.86
CA ASP A 2 16.37 -3.11 8.87
C ASP A 2 15.32 -2.12 8.36
N PRO A 3 14.36 -1.69 9.22
CA PRO A 3 13.36 -0.70 8.85
C PRO A 3 14.03 0.64 8.50
N ALA A 4 13.34 1.46 7.70
CA ALA A 4 13.78 2.81 7.43
C ALA A 4 13.79 3.62 8.74
N PRO A 5 14.88 4.31 9.08
CA PRO A 5 15.00 5.01 10.35
C PRO A 5 14.14 6.26 10.43
N THR A 6 13.90 6.92 9.29
CA THR A 6 13.11 8.15 9.17
C THR A 6 12.75 8.40 7.69
N THR A 7 11.92 9.39 7.45
CA THR A 7 11.60 9.89 6.10
C THR A 7 12.68 10.87 5.63
N PRO A 8 13.14 10.80 4.36
CA PRO A 8 14.06 11.79 3.83
C PRO A 8 13.41 13.16 3.72
N SER A 9 14.24 14.22 3.77
CA SER A 9 13.80 15.58 3.54
C SER A 9 13.17 15.73 2.14
N ARG A 10 12.33 16.75 1.97
CA ARG A 10 11.70 17.10 0.70
C ARG A 10 12.63 18.00 -0.09
N PRO A 11 13.12 17.61 -1.30
CA PRO A 11 13.91 18.49 -2.11
C PRO A 11 13.08 19.68 -2.63
N PRO A 12 13.67 20.88 -2.79
CA PRO A 12 13.03 21.95 -3.54
C PRO A 12 12.66 21.51 -4.96
N GLY A 13 11.53 21.96 -5.48
CA GLY A 13 11.02 21.59 -6.78
C GLY A 13 10.48 20.15 -6.85
N SER A 14 9.99 19.59 -5.75
CA SER A 14 9.46 18.24 -5.69
C SER A 14 7.98 18.21 -5.27
N ILE A 15 7.32 17.09 -5.54
CA ILE A 15 5.99 16.80 -5.02
C ILE A 15 6.00 15.48 -4.27
N ARG A 16 5.38 15.47 -3.09
CA ARG A 16 5.25 14.30 -2.21
C ARG A 16 3.79 13.92 -2.06
N ARG A 17 3.45 12.72 -2.50
CA ARG A 17 2.18 12.07 -2.18
C ARG A 17 2.36 11.16 -0.97
N THR A 18 1.56 11.38 0.08
CA THR A 18 1.50 10.49 1.24
C THR A 18 0.12 9.89 1.39
N SER A 19 0.04 8.63 1.82
CA SER A 19 -1.22 7.98 2.19
C SER A 19 -1.04 7.14 3.44
N SER A 20 -2.10 7.06 4.25
CA SER A 20 -2.23 6.13 5.37
C SER A 20 -3.58 5.44 5.35
N ILE A 21 -3.62 4.18 5.78
CA ILE A 21 -4.84 3.41 5.99
C ILE A 21 -4.71 2.69 7.32
N ASP A 22 -5.54 3.10 8.26
CA ASP A 22 -5.66 2.45 9.56
C ASP A 22 -6.80 1.44 9.51
N THR A 23 -6.57 0.26 10.05
CA THR A 23 -7.60 -0.77 10.19
C THR A 23 -7.72 -1.19 11.64
N ALA A 24 -8.92 -1.16 12.18
CA ALA A 24 -9.20 -1.50 13.58
C ALA A 24 -10.49 -2.32 13.71
N ARG A 25 -10.64 -3.03 14.83
CA ARG A 25 -11.85 -3.77 15.20
C ARG A 25 -12.29 -3.37 16.59
N PRO A 26 -12.98 -2.22 16.75
CA PRO A 26 -13.37 -1.70 18.05
C PRO A 26 -14.38 -2.60 18.78
N ASP A 27 -15.17 -3.37 18.03
CA ASP A 27 -16.16 -4.30 18.57
C ASP A 27 -15.56 -5.70 18.91
N GLY A 28 -14.23 -5.77 19.06
CA GLY A 28 -13.49 -7.00 19.29
C GLY A 28 -12.90 -7.59 18.01
N LEU A 29 -11.86 -8.41 18.17
CA LEU A 29 -11.05 -8.93 17.05
C LEU A 29 -11.85 -9.65 15.96
N ARG A 30 -12.99 -10.25 16.28
CA ARG A 30 -13.89 -10.91 15.32
C ARG A 30 -15.01 -10.01 14.78
N GLY A 31 -15.09 -8.77 15.27
CA GLY A 31 -16.03 -7.76 14.79
C GLY A 31 -15.71 -7.24 13.40
N ASP A 32 -16.54 -6.30 12.97
CA ASP A 32 -16.34 -5.62 11.69
C ASP A 32 -14.99 -4.89 11.66
N LEU A 33 -14.43 -4.78 10.45
CA LEU A 33 -13.22 -4.03 10.18
C LEU A 33 -13.61 -2.58 9.86
N PHE A 34 -13.15 -1.66 10.69
CA PHE A 34 -13.23 -0.23 10.45
C PHE A 34 -11.93 0.22 9.80
N ILE A 35 -12.07 0.99 8.74
CA ILE A 35 -10.95 1.50 7.94
C ILE A 35 -11.07 3.02 7.90
N THR A 36 -10.03 3.72 8.36
CA THR A 36 -9.87 5.17 8.22
C THR A 36 -8.64 5.43 7.36
N ALA A 37 -8.81 6.14 6.26
CA ALA A 37 -7.73 6.39 5.33
C ALA A 37 -7.62 7.88 4.98
N ARG A 38 -6.38 8.36 4.82
CA ARG A 38 -6.05 9.73 4.45
C ARG A 38 -4.95 9.77 3.44
N ALA A 39 -4.99 10.78 2.57
CA ALA A 39 -3.92 11.02 1.61
C ALA A 39 -3.77 12.53 1.35
N ARG A 40 -2.53 12.94 1.01
CA ARG A 40 -2.20 14.33 0.70
C ARG A 40 -1.14 14.39 -0.38
N ASP A 41 -1.30 15.32 -1.31
CA ASP A 41 -0.27 15.80 -2.22
C ASP A 41 0.31 17.12 -1.70
N LEU A 42 1.60 17.16 -1.50
CA LEU A 42 2.35 18.32 -1.00
C LEU A 42 3.45 18.70 -1.99
N ARG A 43 3.37 19.90 -2.54
CA ARG A 43 4.44 20.49 -3.35
C ARG A 43 5.44 21.20 -2.45
N THR A 44 6.72 21.11 -2.81
CA THR A 44 7.80 21.90 -2.24
C THR A 44 8.37 22.77 -3.35
N ASP A 45 8.15 24.07 -3.26
CA ASP A 45 8.61 25.03 -4.25
C ASP A 45 10.14 25.16 -4.24
N LEU A 46 10.72 25.84 -5.25
CA LEU A 46 12.17 26.00 -5.38
C LEU A 46 12.81 26.73 -4.20
N ASP A 47 12.07 27.58 -3.50
CA ASP A 47 12.50 28.26 -2.27
C ASP A 47 12.33 27.40 -1.00
N GLY A 48 11.79 26.18 -1.13
CA GLY A 48 11.53 25.26 -0.02
C GLY A 48 10.14 25.42 0.62
N THR A 49 9.32 26.38 0.17
CA THR A 49 7.96 26.57 0.68
C THR A 49 7.09 25.35 0.38
N ALA A 50 6.34 24.88 1.38
CA ALA A 50 5.43 23.76 1.26
C ALA A 50 4.01 24.25 0.97
N SER A 51 3.34 23.66 -0.03
CA SER A 51 1.94 23.94 -0.34
C SER A 51 1.16 22.65 -0.57
N VAL A 52 -0.03 22.55 0.05
CA VAL A 52 -0.94 21.42 -0.14
C VAL A 52 -1.62 21.56 -1.51
N VAL A 53 -1.47 20.56 -2.37
CA VAL A 53 -2.07 20.50 -3.71
C VAL A 53 -3.44 19.82 -3.65
N GLY A 54 -3.58 18.80 -2.79
CA GLY A 54 -4.82 18.07 -2.63
C GLY A 54 -4.82 17.18 -1.40
N GLU A 55 -6.01 16.87 -0.92
CA GLU A 55 -6.25 15.96 0.19
C GLU A 55 -7.44 15.06 -0.11
N ALA A 56 -7.44 13.86 0.45
CA ALA A 56 -8.57 12.95 0.41
C ALA A 56 -8.66 12.15 1.71
N GLU A 57 -9.90 11.85 2.11
CA GLU A 57 -10.21 11.01 3.27
C GLU A 57 -11.22 9.93 2.88
N LEU A 58 -11.16 8.82 3.58
CA LEU A 58 -12.08 7.71 3.39
C LEU A 58 -12.30 7.02 4.73
N ASP A 59 -13.57 6.82 5.09
CA ASP A 59 -14.00 5.97 6.18
C ASP A 59 -14.84 4.83 5.64
N ALA A 60 -14.50 3.58 5.97
CA ALA A 60 -15.22 2.41 5.51
C ALA A 60 -15.45 1.41 6.66
N ARG A 61 -16.55 0.69 6.57
CA ARG A 61 -16.85 -0.46 7.43
C ARG A 61 -17.00 -1.70 6.56
N VAL A 62 -16.25 -2.73 6.89
CA VAL A 62 -16.23 -4.01 6.18
C VAL A 62 -16.66 -5.11 7.12
N ASP A 63 -17.60 -5.94 6.70
CA ASP A 63 -18.07 -7.06 7.50
C ASP A 63 -16.91 -8.00 7.88
N GLY A 64 -16.81 -8.33 9.17
CA GLY A 64 -15.72 -9.13 9.72
C GLY A 64 -15.67 -10.57 9.22
N THR A 65 -16.78 -11.10 8.69
CA THR A 65 -16.93 -12.47 8.23
C THR A 65 -16.96 -12.58 6.71
N THR A 66 -17.85 -11.83 6.05
CA THR A 66 -18.07 -11.91 4.59
C THR A 66 -17.13 -11.02 3.82
N ARG A 67 -16.48 -10.04 4.47
CA ARG A 67 -15.69 -8.98 3.86
C ARG A 67 -16.47 -8.06 2.93
N GLU A 68 -17.77 -8.02 3.03
CA GLU A 68 -18.60 -7.08 2.30
C GLU A 68 -18.42 -5.66 2.82
N LEU A 69 -18.32 -4.70 1.91
CA LEU A 69 -18.30 -3.28 2.22
C LEU A 69 -19.68 -2.86 2.73
N ARG A 70 -19.80 -2.50 4.00
CA ARG A 70 -21.07 -2.13 4.65
C ARG A 70 -21.37 -0.64 4.54
N SER A 71 -20.34 0.19 4.61
CA SER A 71 -20.45 1.63 4.44
C SER A 71 -19.16 2.21 3.89
N LEU A 72 -19.28 3.32 3.18
CA LEU A 72 -18.16 4.08 2.62
C LEU A 72 -18.52 5.56 2.63
N VAL A 73 -17.70 6.37 3.27
CA VAL A 73 -17.80 7.82 3.29
C VAL A 73 -16.47 8.38 2.80
N THR A 74 -16.50 9.36 1.92
CA THR A 74 -15.29 9.93 1.33
C THR A 74 -15.31 11.45 1.30
N MET A 75 -14.13 12.05 1.35
CA MET A 75 -13.89 13.45 1.06
C MET A 75 -12.75 13.55 0.03
N PRO A 76 -13.01 14.12 -1.16
CA PRO A 76 -14.31 14.63 -1.64
C PRO A 76 -15.37 13.52 -1.74
N ALA A 77 -16.64 13.92 -1.56
CA ALA A 77 -17.77 13.01 -1.72
C ALA A 77 -17.94 12.63 -3.19
N LEU A 78 -18.09 11.33 -3.47
CA LEU A 78 -18.29 10.82 -4.82
C LEU A 78 -19.46 9.82 -4.81
N PRO A 79 -20.68 10.24 -5.21
CA PRO A 79 -21.89 9.41 -5.11
C PRO A 79 -21.81 8.07 -5.86
N ALA A 80 -21.01 7.99 -6.95
CA ALA A 80 -20.82 6.73 -7.69
C ALA A 80 -20.24 5.60 -6.82
N LEU A 81 -19.58 5.92 -5.71
CA LEU A 81 -19.02 4.93 -4.79
C LEU A 81 -20.07 4.15 -4.00
N ASP A 82 -21.31 4.63 -3.93
CA ASP A 82 -22.42 3.88 -3.34
C ASP A 82 -22.66 2.54 -4.04
N LEU A 83 -22.28 2.43 -5.33
CA LEU A 83 -22.33 1.19 -6.11
C LEU A 83 -21.32 0.12 -5.65
N LEU A 84 -20.36 0.49 -4.82
CA LEU A 84 -19.42 -0.45 -4.21
C LEU A 84 -19.96 -1.09 -2.93
N ILE A 85 -21.02 -0.52 -2.32
CA ILE A 85 -21.63 -1.10 -1.10
C ILE A 85 -22.15 -2.50 -1.42
N GLY A 86 -21.91 -3.45 -0.52
CA GLY A 86 -22.22 -4.87 -0.69
C GLY A 86 -21.17 -5.65 -1.50
N THR A 87 -20.17 -5.00 -2.10
CA THR A 87 -19.08 -5.73 -2.77
C THR A 87 -18.07 -6.26 -1.76
N VAL A 88 -17.46 -7.41 -2.07
CA VAL A 88 -16.41 -8.00 -1.23
C VAL A 88 -15.11 -7.19 -1.40
N VAL A 89 -14.56 -6.68 -0.29
CA VAL A 89 -13.25 -6.00 -0.24
C VAL A 89 -12.15 -7.07 -0.33
N GLY A 90 -11.84 -7.49 -1.56
CA GLY A 90 -10.95 -8.60 -1.85
C GLY A 90 -10.78 -8.83 -3.35
N PRO A 91 -10.65 -10.10 -3.80
CA PRO A 91 -10.53 -10.41 -5.22
C PRO A 91 -11.70 -9.82 -6.04
N GLY A 92 -11.37 -9.08 -7.09
CA GLY A 92 -12.38 -8.44 -7.97
C GLY A 92 -12.76 -7.01 -7.58
N PHE A 93 -12.51 -6.56 -6.36
CA PHE A 93 -12.83 -5.20 -5.91
C PHE A 93 -12.23 -4.11 -6.81
N ARG A 94 -10.93 -4.20 -7.12
CA ARG A 94 -10.24 -3.22 -7.97
C ARG A 94 -10.78 -3.16 -9.39
N ARG A 95 -11.27 -4.28 -9.92
CA ARG A 95 -11.94 -4.28 -11.23
C ARG A 95 -13.28 -3.54 -11.14
N ARG A 96 -14.07 -3.84 -10.12
CA ARG A 96 -15.33 -3.13 -9.88
C ARG A 96 -15.11 -1.63 -9.70
N LEU A 97 -14.09 -1.23 -8.93
CA LEU A 97 -13.69 0.17 -8.76
C LEU A 97 -13.37 0.85 -10.10
N ALA A 98 -12.59 0.20 -10.95
CA ALA A 98 -12.24 0.74 -12.27
C ALA A 98 -13.45 0.86 -13.20
N ASP A 99 -14.45 -0.03 -13.07
CA ASP A 99 -15.69 0.02 -13.85
C ASP A 99 -16.60 1.17 -13.39
N GLU A 100 -16.67 1.45 -12.08
CA GLU A 100 -17.60 2.45 -11.52
C GLU A 100 -17.02 3.88 -11.51
N VAL A 101 -15.72 4.03 -11.33
CA VAL A 101 -15.06 5.35 -11.23
C VAL A 101 -13.79 5.44 -12.10
N PRO A 102 -13.89 5.18 -13.42
CA PRO A 102 -12.72 5.16 -14.31
C PRO A 102 -11.98 6.49 -14.32
N ARG A 103 -12.71 7.61 -14.25
CA ARG A 103 -12.11 8.94 -14.26
C ARG A 103 -11.16 9.18 -13.09
N GLU A 104 -11.50 8.69 -11.91
CA GLU A 104 -10.63 8.83 -10.73
C GLU A 104 -9.29 8.12 -10.92
N GLN A 105 -9.31 6.98 -11.61
CA GLN A 105 -8.09 6.27 -12.01
C GLN A 105 -7.29 7.05 -13.05
N GLU A 106 -7.96 7.60 -14.07
CA GLU A 106 -7.32 8.34 -15.18
C GLU A 106 -6.61 9.60 -14.68
N VAL A 107 -7.25 10.33 -13.76
CA VAL A 107 -6.66 11.54 -13.17
C VAL A 107 -5.71 11.25 -12.02
N GLY A 108 -5.47 9.99 -11.66
CA GLY A 108 -4.58 9.60 -10.56
C GLY A 108 -4.97 10.23 -9.23
N SER A 109 -6.27 10.30 -8.92
CA SER A 109 -6.77 11.00 -7.74
C SER A 109 -6.30 10.32 -6.45
N LEU A 110 -6.17 11.12 -5.37
CA LEU A 110 -5.87 10.62 -4.03
C LEU A 110 -6.95 9.64 -3.54
N LEU A 111 -8.21 9.92 -3.87
CA LEU A 111 -9.32 9.05 -3.49
C LEU A 111 -9.21 7.68 -4.18
N HIS A 112 -8.84 7.64 -5.47
CA HIS A 112 -8.60 6.38 -6.16
C HIS A 112 -7.45 5.59 -5.51
N LEU A 113 -6.36 6.26 -5.12
CA LEU A 113 -5.24 5.61 -4.43
C LEU A 113 -5.70 4.91 -3.14
N LEU A 114 -6.50 5.60 -2.30
CA LEU A 114 -7.03 5.04 -1.07
C LEU A 114 -7.95 3.84 -1.33
N LEU A 115 -8.85 3.94 -2.30
CA LEU A 115 -9.77 2.86 -2.69
C LEU A 115 -9.06 1.65 -3.28
N ASP A 116 -8.04 1.86 -4.11
CA ASP A 116 -7.23 0.78 -4.72
C ASP A 116 -6.46 -0.02 -3.65
N ASP A 117 -6.13 0.60 -2.53
CA ASP A 117 -5.40 -0.03 -1.43
C ASP A 117 -6.30 -0.79 -0.43
N LEU A 118 -7.63 -0.56 -0.42
CA LEU A 118 -8.54 -1.21 0.54
C LEU A 118 -8.40 -2.74 0.59
N PRO A 119 -8.34 -3.48 -0.55
CA PRO A 119 -8.19 -4.94 -0.50
C PRO A 119 -6.88 -5.38 0.15
N GLY A 120 -5.79 -4.64 -0.06
CA GLY A 120 -4.49 -4.91 0.55
C GLY A 120 -4.50 -4.65 2.06
N ALA A 121 -5.09 -3.53 2.49
CA ALA A 121 -5.25 -3.20 3.91
C ALA A 121 -6.16 -4.19 4.63
N ALA A 122 -7.29 -4.58 4.02
CA ALA A 122 -8.17 -5.60 4.57
C ALA A 122 -7.49 -6.98 4.67
N LEU A 123 -6.64 -7.34 3.70
CA LEU A 123 -5.87 -8.59 3.74
C LEU A 123 -4.88 -8.58 4.91
N VAL A 124 -4.07 -7.54 5.03
CA VAL A 124 -3.03 -7.46 6.06
C VAL A 124 -3.61 -7.32 7.46
N SER A 125 -4.84 -6.81 7.60
CA SER A 125 -5.53 -6.72 8.89
C SER A 125 -5.74 -8.09 9.58
N GLY A 126 -5.63 -9.19 8.81
CA GLY A 126 -5.59 -10.55 9.34
C GLY A 126 -4.42 -10.83 10.28
N TYR A 127 -3.31 -10.08 10.14
CA TYR A 127 -2.18 -10.15 11.07
C TYR A 127 -2.59 -9.75 12.49
N ALA A 128 -3.41 -8.71 12.65
CA ALA A 128 -3.92 -8.29 13.94
C ALA A 128 -4.81 -9.37 14.62
N LEU A 129 -5.59 -10.14 13.84
CA LEU A 129 -6.35 -11.27 14.35
C LEU A 129 -5.46 -12.35 14.93
N GLN A 130 -4.39 -12.66 14.21
CA GLN A 130 -3.39 -13.64 14.66
C GLN A 130 -2.64 -13.17 15.90
N ARG A 131 -2.17 -11.91 15.92
CA ARG A 131 -1.45 -11.30 17.05
C ARG A 131 -2.31 -11.20 18.32
N GLY A 132 -3.60 -10.93 18.17
CA GLY A 132 -4.56 -10.85 19.27
C GLY A 132 -5.12 -12.20 19.73
N GLY A 133 -4.64 -13.33 19.20
CA GLY A 133 -5.07 -14.67 19.60
C GLY A 133 -6.44 -15.09 19.07
N ALA A 134 -7.09 -14.27 18.21
CA ALA A 134 -8.43 -14.57 17.71
C ALA A 134 -8.49 -15.82 16.81
N LEU A 135 -7.34 -16.31 16.34
CA LEU A 135 -7.23 -17.52 15.53
C LEU A 135 -6.87 -18.78 16.37
N GLU A 136 -6.52 -18.65 17.64
CA GLU A 136 -6.14 -19.76 18.52
C GLU A 136 -7.31 -20.69 18.82
N ASP A 137 -8.53 -20.16 18.90
CA ASP A 137 -9.76 -20.93 19.14
C ASP A 137 -10.28 -21.68 17.88
N LEU A 138 -9.66 -21.43 16.72
CA LEU A 138 -9.89 -22.28 15.57
C LEU A 138 -9.16 -23.59 15.85
N GLU A 139 -9.89 -24.59 16.39
CA GLU A 139 -9.32 -25.90 16.70
C GLU A 139 -8.36 -26.36 15.61
N PRO A 140 -7.13 -26.81 15.97
CA PRO A 140 -6.23 -27.41 15.00
C PRO A 140 -6.98 -28.57 14.37
N ARG A 141 -7.48 -28.38 13.17
CA ARG A 141 -8.08 -29.47 12.40
C ARG A 141 -7.00 -30.51 12.26
N ALA A 142 -7.25 -31.72 12.76
CA ALA A 142 -6.30 -32.81 12.80
C ALA A 142 -5.41 -32.80 11.55
N ALA A 143 -4.09 -32.80 11.76
CA ALA A 143 -3.11 -32.78 10.70
C ALA A 143 -3.52 -33.79 9.63
N SER A 144 -3.85 -33.31 8.45
CA SER A 144 -4.22 -34.20 7.35
C SER A 144 -2.96 -34.97 6.92
N PRO A 145 -3.07 -36.23 6.48
CA PRO A 145 -1.94 -37.00 5.99
C PRO A 145 -1.13 -36.19 4.97
N GLU A 146 0.17 -36.43 4.93
CA GLU A 146 1.13 -35.75 4.07
C GLU A 146 0.55 -35.49 2.68
N GLY A 147 0.50 -34.20 2.26
CA GLY A 147 0.06 -33.79 0.93
C GLY A 147 -1.36 -33.25 0.81
N SER A 148 -2.15 -33.15 1.88
CA SER A 148 -3.52 -32.63 1.81
C SER A 148 -3.56 -31.11 1.77
N THR A 149 -4.11 -30.54 0.68
CA THR A 149 -4.44 -29.11 0.54
C THR A 149 -5.66 -28.68 1.40
N ALA A 150 -6.31 -29.63 2.08
CA ALA A 150 -7.54 -29.43 2.82
C ALA A 150 -7.37 -28.44 4.01
N GLY A 151 -6.21 -28.44 4.67
CA GLY A 151 -5.91 -27.51 5.77
C GLY A 151 -5.80 -26.05 5.32
N ALA A 152 -5.10 -25.81 4.21
CA ALA A 152 -4.97 -24.47 3.62
C ALA A 152 -6.32 -23.94 3.11
N ALA A 153 -7.12 -24.79 2.45
CA ALA A 153 -8.44 -24.44 1.97
C ALA A 153 -9.41 -24.09 3.12
N ALA A 154 -9.31 -24.81 4.25
CA ALA A 154 -10.13 -24.54 5.43
C ALA A 154 -9.82 -23.18 6.09
N LEU A 155 -8.56 -22.70 5.96
CA LEU A 155 -8.13 -21.36 6.41
C LEU A 155 -8.32 -20.29 5.33
N GLY A 156 -8.86 -20.63 4.15
CA GLY A 156 -9.01 -19.67 3.04
C GLY A 156 -7.67 -19.25 2.42
N VAL A 157 -6.58 -20.00 2.68
CA VAL A 157 -5.24 -19.69 2.21
C VAL A 157 -5.01 -20.39 0.87
N ARG A 158 -4.46 -19.67 -0.09
CA ARG A 158 -4.15 -20.16 -1.44
C ARG A 158 -2.65 -20.25 -1.65
N ASP A 159 -2.18 -21.39 -2.15
CA ASP A 159 -0.80 -21.54 -2.61
C ASP A 159 -0.47 -20.55 -3.73
N ASP A 160 0.79 -20.18 -3.81
CA ASP A 160 1.36 -19.36 -4.88
C ASP A 160 0.73 -17.97 -5.07
N LEU A 161 0.14 -17.42 -4.00
CA LEU A 161 -0.39 -16.05 -4.04
C LEU A 161 0.72 -15.01 -4.18
N CYS A 162 1.86 -15.25 -3.52
CA CYS A 162 3.08 -14.44 -3.59
C CYS A 162 4.29 -15.27 -3.15
N ALA A 163 5.50 -14.71 -3.20
CA ALA A 163 6.74 -15.39 -2.81
C ALA A 163 6.70 -16.00 -1.40
N GLY A 164 6.16 -15.28 -0.41
CA GLY A 164 6.03 -15.79 0.96
C GLY A 164 4.94 -16.85 1.13
N TRP A 165 4.06 -17.02 0.15
CA TRP A 165 3.00 -18.01 0.10
C TRP A 165 3.21 -19.02 -1.06
N ALA A 166 4.45 -19.14 -1.53
CA ALA A 166 4.81 -20.19 -2.48
C ALA A 166 4.53 -21.57 -1.88
N HIS A 167 4.19 -22.54 -2.74
CA HIS A 167 3.81 -23.89 -2.30
C HIS A 167 4.80 -24.50 -1.31
N ASP A 168 6.09 -24.31 -1.54
CA ASP A 168 7.20 -24.80 -0.71
C ASP A 168 7.75 -23.82 0.30
N ALA A 169 7.15 -22.60 0.40
CA ALA A 169 7.55 -21.59 1.37
C ALA A 169 7.20 -21.97 2.82
N THR A 170 7.98 -21.46 3.76
CA THR A 170 7.86 -21.75 5.21
C THR A 170 6.43 -21.65 5.73
N MET A 171 5.69 -20.60 5.32
CA MET A 171 4.31 -20.39 5.72
C MET A 171 3.41 -21.54 5.25
N MET A 172 3.44 -21.89 3.96
CA MET A 172 2.55 -22.90 3.38
C MET A 172 2.90 -24.31 3.86
N VAL A 173 4.18 -24.62 4.03
CA VAL A 173 4.64 -25.87 4.63
C VAL A 173 4.12 -25.99 6.08
N THR A 174 4.23 -24.92 6.87
CA THR A 174 3.76 -24.91 8.28
C THR A 174 2.25 -25.12 8.36
N ILE A 175 1.47 -24.45 7.52
CA ILE A 175 0.01 -24.61 7.47
C ILE A 175 -0.35 -26.07 7.14
N ARG A 176 0.30 -26.68 6.16
CA ARG A 176 0.03 -28.08 5.77
C ARG A 176 0.43 -29.09 6.84
N THR A 177 1.54 -28.84 7.53
CA THR A 177 2.08 -29.80 8.51
C THR A 177 1.53 -29.62 9.92
N ARG A 178 1.17 -28.39 10.30
CA ARG A 178 0.74 -28.04 11.67
C ARG A 178 -0.71 -27.58 11.76
N GLY A 179 -1.38 -27.31 10.63
CA GLY A 179 -2.76 -26.80 10.59
C GLY A 179 -2.90 -25.35 11.11
N ALA A 180 -1.80 -24.63 11.29
CA ALA A 180 -1.80 -23.27 11.85
C ALA A 180 -0.93 -22.34 11.01
N ILE A 181 -1.34 -21.06 10.92
CA ILE A 181 -0.54 -19.99 10.30
C ILE A 181 0.61 -19.64 11.24
N PRO A 182 1.88 -19.75 10.81
CA PRO A 182 3.00 -19.38 11.66
C PRO A 182 3.01 -17.87 11.94
N MET A 183 3.47 -17.49 13.14
CA MET A 183 3.58 -16.10 13.54
C MET A 183 4.93 -15.52 13.08
N ALA A 184 4.89 -14.43 12.33
CA ALA A 184 6.06 -13.61 12.07
C ALA A 184 6.02 -12.36 12.96
N MET A 185 7.12 -12.05 13.63
CA MET A 185 7.27 -10.83 14.43
C MET A 185 8.33 -9.95 13.78
N GLY A 186 7.94 -8.72 13.46
CA GLY A 186 8.86 -7.73 12.93
C GLY A 186 9.55 -6.90 14.01
N PRO A 187 10.56 -6.11 13.65
CA PRO A 187 11.24 -5.20 14.55
C PRO A 187 10.33 -4.04 14.99
N PRO A 188 10.70 -3.33 16.10
CA PRO A 188 10.05 -2.08 16.46
C PRO A 188 10.02 -1.11 15.28
N ALA A 189 8.91 -0.37 15.13
CA ALA A 189 8.73 0.59 14.06
C ALA A 189 9.41 1.92 14.42
N PRO A 190 10.46 2.36 13.69
CA PRO A 190 11.00 3.70 13.87
C PRO A 190 9.96 4.76 13.48
N ILE A 191 10.01 5.92 14.16
CA ILE A 191 9.20 7.10 13.81
C ILE A 191 9.66 7.60 12.45
N LEU A 192 8.71 7.71 11.50
CA LEU A 192 9.00 8.17 10.14
C LEU A 192 8.97 9.69 10.02
N GLU A 193 8.25 10.36 10.89
CA GLU A 193 8.09 11.80 10.90
C GLU A 193 9.35 12.47 11.50
N PRO A 194 10.21 13.11 10.69
CA PRO A 194 11.36 13.81 11.22
C PRO A 194 10.89 15.06 11.98
N PRO A 195 11.46 15.36 13.16
CA PRO A 195 10.99 16.45 14.02
C PRO A 195 11.19 17.85 13.41
N ASP A 196 12.09 17.98 12.44
CA ASP A 196 12.42 19.19 11.71
C ASP A 196 11.59 19.41 10.43
N ASP A 197 10.76 18.41 10.02
CA ASP A 197 9.86 18.55 8.87
C ASP A 197 8.42 18.08 9.23
N PRO A 198 7.59 18.95 9.84
CA PRO A 198 6.21 18.63 10.18
C PRO A 198 5.32 18.41 8.94
N TRP A 199 5.80 18.77 7.75
CA TRP A 199 5.13 18.55 6.48
C TRP A 199 5.52 17.22 5.80
N SER A 200 6.41 16.44 6.39
CA SER A 200 6.89 15.17 5.81
C SER A 200 5.79 14.15 5.57
N TRP A 201 4.76 14.15 6.43
CA TRP A 201 3.54 13.34 6.34
C TRP A 201 2.29 14.21 6.55
N HIS A 202 1.12 13.73 6.05
CA HIS A 202 -0.17 14.26 6.46
C HIS A 202 -0.44 13.87 7.93
N GLU A 203 -1.38 14.58 8.55
CA GLU A 203 -1.76 14.29 9.94
C GLU A 203 -2.42 12.91 10.05
N MET A 204 -1.99 12.13 11.02
CA MET A 204 -2.51 10.81 11.34
C MET A 204 -2.88 10.73 12.82
N PRO A 205 -4.06 10.19 13.16
CA PRO A 205 -4.41 9.95 14.56
C PRO A 205 -3.46 8.91 15.18
N PRO A 206 -3.34 8.87 16.51
CA PRO A 206 -2.65 7.77 17.20
C PRO A 206 -3.24 6.43 16.79
N LEU A 207 -2.38 5.45 16.50
CA LEU A 207 -2.81 4.11 16.14
C LEU A 207 -3.36 3.39 17.38
N ALA A 208 -4.58 2.85 17.29
CA ALA A 208 -5.21 2.15 18.39
C ALA A 208 -4.53 0.79 18.67
N PRO A 209 -4.61 0.26 19.91
CA PRO A 209 -4.18 -1.10 20.21
C PRO A 209 -4.84 -2.13 19.28
N HIS A 210 -4.09 -3.15 18.88
CA HIS A 210 -4.47 -4.18 17.91
C HIS A 210 -4.85 -3.68 16.52
N ALA A 211 -4.59 -2.41 16.20
CA ALA A 211 -4.79 -1.87 14.86
C ALA A 211 -3.57 -2.10 13.96
N MET A 212 -3.82 -2.03 12.65
CA MET A 212 -2.76 -2.01 11.65
C MET A 212 -2.75 -0.64 10.98
N ARG A 213 -1.56 -0.18 10.59
CA ARG A 213 -1.39 1.02 9.76
C ARG A 213 -0.59 0.69 8.52
N ARG A 214 -1.16 1.01 7.36
CA ARG A 214 -0.45 1.02 6.09
C ARG A 214 -0.05 2.45 5.78
N ARG A 215 1.23 2.68 5.46
CA ARG A 215 1.75 3.99 5.04
C ARG A 215 2.41 3.87 3.68
N ARG A 216 2.21 4.89 2.84
CA ARG A 216 2.98 5.06 1.60
C ARG A 216 3.37 6.50 1.42
N ARG A 217 4.60 6.71 0.98
CA ARG A 217 5.14 7.97 0.49
C ARG A 217 5.63 7.73 -0.94
N LEU A 218 5.26 8.61 -1.84
CA LEU A 218 5.75 8.66 -3.22
C LEU A 218 6.25 10.08 -3.47
N ASP A 219 7.55 10.24 -3.69
CA ASP A 219 8.17 11.49 -4.10
C ASP A 219 8.45 11.46 -5.60
N VAL A 220 8.00 12.51 -6.29
CA VAL A 220 8.47 12.83 -7.62
C VAL A 220 9.48 13.97 -7.47
N LEU A 221 10.71 13.68 -7.86
CA LEU A 221 11.87 14.52 -7.67
C LEU A 221 12.13 15.34 -8.93
N PRO A 222 12.69 16.56 -8.80
CA PRO A 222 12.99 17.39 -9.95
C PRO A 222 13.93 16.67 -10.91
N SER A 223 13.75 16.93 -12.21
CA SER A 223 14.68 16.46 -13.22
C SER A 223 16.07 17.08 -12.99
N THR A 224 17.09 16.24 -13.04
CA THR A 224 18.49 16.70 -13.01
C THR A 224 19.06 16.95 -14.40
N ALA A 225 18.30 16.62 -15.46
CA ALA A 225 18.66 16.84 -16.86
C ALA A 225 17.56 17.69 -17.55
N PRO A 226 17.92 18.54 -18.55
CA PRO A 226 16.96 19.40 -19.24
C PRO A 226 15.84 18.66 -19.97
N GLU A 227 15.92 17.34 -20.08
CA GLU A 227 15.07 16.53 -20.95
C GLU A 227 14.16 15.59 -20.17
N THR A 228 13.38 16.15 -19.22
CA THR A 228 12.16 15.48 -18.75
C THR A 228 12.30 14.15 -17.99
N ALA A 229 13.43 13.90 -17.33
CA ALA A 229 13.52 12.74 -16.41
C ALA A 229 13.18 13.13 -14.99
N HIS A 230 12.15 12.53 -14.42
CA HIS A 230 11.82 12.67 -12.99
C HIS A 230 12.35 11.48 -12.19
N GLY A 231 13.07 11.77 -11.11
CA GLY A 231 13.39 10.75 -10.12
C GLY A 231 12.14 10.35 -9.33
N VAL A 232 12.05 9.10 -8.94
CA VAL A 232 10.98 8.58 -8.05
C VAL A 232 11.61 7.93 -6.85
N ASP A 233 11.11 8.26 -5.65
CA ASP A 233 11.45 7.60 -4.40
C ASP A 233 10.18 7.24 -3.63
N VAL A 234 10.03 5.96 -3.33
CA VAL A 234 8.83 5.43 -2.68
C VAL A 234 9.21 4.68 -1.42
N HIS A 235 8.45 4.91 -0.37
CA HIS A 235 8.48 4.12 0.85
C HIS A 235 7.10 3.54 1.12
N PHE A 236 7.06 2.27 1.51
CA PHE A 236 5.86 1.54 1.89
C PHE A 236 6.11 0.81 3.20
N ARG A 237 5.18 0.92 4.16
CA ARG A 237 5.21 0.21 5.43
C ARG A 237 3.82 -0.24 5.85
N ASP A 238 3.67 -1.53 6.20
CA ASP A 238 2.59 -2.02 7.05
C ASP A 238 3.14 -2.26 8.45
N SER A 239 2.47 -1.76 9.47
CA SER A 239 2.80 -1.91 10.89
C SER A 239 1.59 -2.35 11.71
N HIS A 240 1.87 -2.90 12.89
CA HIS A 240 0.89 -3.36 13.86
C HIS A 240 1.18 -2.74 15.22
N MET A 241 0.14 -2.25 15.87
CA MET A 241 0.17 -1.80 17.27
C MET A 241 -0.27 -2.96 18.16
N ASP A 242 0.58 -3.36 19.09
CA ASP A 242 0.17 -4.40 20.06
C ASP A 242 -0.69 -3.84 21.21
N ALA A 243 -1.08 -4.72 22.14
CA ALA A 243 -1.92 -4.34 23.27
C ALA A 243 -1.24 -3.32 24.21
N ASP A 244 0.08 -3.36 24.30
CA ASP A 244 0.88 -2.53 25.21
C ASP A 244 1.28 -1.20 24.57
N GLY A 245 0.88 -0.95 23.32
CA GLY A 245 1.18 0.27 22.58
C GLY A 245 2.55 0.26 21.91
N ALA A 246 3.16 -0.89 21.70
CA ALA A 246 4.38 -1.02 20.92
C ALA A 246 4.05 -1.29 19.44
N GLU A 247 4.53 -0.41 18.55
CA GLU A 247 4.36 -0.56 17.10
C GLU A 247 5.50 -1.37 16.52
N SER A 248 5.17 -2.39 15.70
CA SER A 248 6.11 -3.24 15.00
C SER A 248 5.87 -3.23 13.49
N VAL A 249 6.95 -3.32 12.70
CA VAL A 249 6.87 -3.36 11.23
C VAL A 249 6.58 -4.78 10.78
N VAL A 250 5.61 -4.96 9.88
CA VAL A 250 5.24 -6.26 9.29
C VAL A 250 5.79 -6.40 7.87
N HIS A 251 5.57 -5.39 7.04
CA HIS A 251 6.12 -5.31 5.69
C HIS A 251 6.71 -3.93 5.46
N GLU A 252 7.87 -3.87 4.84
CA GLU A 252 8.46 -2.59 4.45
C GLU A 252 9.32 -2.72 3.21
N TYR A 253 9.08 -1.80 2.26
CA TYR A 253 9.84 -1.67 1.02
C TYR A 253 10.28 -0.23 0.79
N SER A 254 11.44 -0.06 0.16
CA SER A 254 11.81 1.16 -0.55
C SER A 254 11.89 0.84 -2.03
N VAL A 255 11.39 1.74 -2.86
CA VAL A 255 11.48 1.65 -4.33
C VAL A 255 12.05 2.96 -4.84
N SER A 256 13.01 2.90 -5.74
CA SER A 256 13.58 4.08 -6.42
C SER A 256 13.59 3.83 -7.91
N GLY A 257 13.49 4.89 -8.69
CA GLY A 257 13.47 4.77 -10.15
C GLY A 257 13.55 6.10 -10.85
N ALA A 258 13.40 6.06 -12.16
CA ALA A 258 13.33 7.24 -13.02
C ALA A 258 12.26 7.01 -14.10
N VAL A 259 11.61 8.12 -14.46
CA VAL A 259 10.58 8.19 -15.49
C VAL A 259 10.93 9.30 -16.45
N GLU A 260 10.91 9.05 -17.75
CA GLU A 260 11.29 9.99 -18.80
C GLU A 260 10.19 10.20 -19.85
N GLY A 261 10.20 11.37 -20.46
CA GLY A 261 9.33 11.75 -21.57
C GLY A 261 7.95 12.23 -21.14
N VAL A 262 7.26 12.90 -22.07
CA VAL A 262 5.92 13.48 -21.85
C VAL A 262 4.88 12.41 -21.49
N GLU A 263 4.96 11.23 -22.10
CA GLU A 263 4.08 10.09 -21.79
C GLU A 263 4.53 9.32 -20.53
N GLY A 264 5.69 9.68 -19.93
CA GLY A 264 6.26 9.03 -18.77
C GLY A 264 6.59 7.55 -19.01
N ARG A 265 7.83 7.26 -19.42
CA ARG A 265 8.33 5.89 -19.55
C ARG A 265 9.29 5.56 -18.42
N VAL A 266 9.11 4.43 -17.78
CA VAL A 266 10.04 3.95 -16.74
C VAL A 266 11.38 3.61 -17.36
N THR A 267 12.45 4.30 -16.97
CA THR A 267 13.81 4.07 -17.49
C THR A 267 14.72 3.36 -16.50
N ALA A 268 14.40 3.48 -15.20
CA ALA A 268 15.06 2.75 -14.13
C ALA A 268 14.05 2.40 -13.03
N MET A 269 14.22 1.23 -12.42
CA MET A 269 13.43 0.82 -11.28
C MET A 269 14.24 -0.16 -10.42
N ALA A 270 14.25 0.07 -9.12
CA ALA A 270 14.85 -0.83 -8.14
C ALA A 270 14.02 -0.88 -6.88
N ALA A 271 13.74 -2.07 -6.38
CA ALA A 271 13.10 -2.27 -5.09
C ALA A 271 14.09 -2.82 -4.06
N ARG A 272 13.91 -2.45 -2.81
CA ARG A 272 14.66 -2.96 -1.68
C ARG A 272 13.70 -3.45 -0.60
N ALA A 273 13.82 -4.72 -0.21
CA ALA A 273 13.17 -5.26 0.97
C ALA A 273 13.83 -4.68 2.24
N ARG A 274 13.02 -4.07 3.11
CA ARG A 274 13.43 -3.52 4.41
C ARG A 274 13.07 -4.45 5.54
N VAL A 275 11.78 -4.80 5.65
CA VAL A 275 11.25 -5.76 6.61
C VAL A 275 10.23 -6.63 5.90
N LEU A 276 10.37 -7.94 6.03
CA LEU A 276 9.44 -8.91 5.44
C LEU A 276 9.26 -10.09 6.41
N PRO A 277 8.06 -10.69 6.44
CA PRO A 277 7.73 -11.70 7.44
C PRO A 277 8.43 -13.05 7.20
N TRP A 278 8.76 -13.40 5.94
CA TRP A 278 9.30 -14.72 5.61
C TRP A 278 10.59 -14.61 4.82
N MET A 279 11.42 -15.65 4.94
CA MET A 279 12.73 -15.73 4.26
C MET A 279 12.61 -15.79 2.74
N GLU A 280 11.47 -16.22 2.21
CA GLU A 280 11.19 -16.33 0.77
C GLU A 280 10.73 -15.00 0.17
N CYS A 281 10.15 -14.11 0.97
CA CYS A 281 9.60 -12.84 0.50
C CYS A 281 10.59 -11.96 -0.30
N PRO A 282 11.89 -11.86 0.05
CA PRO A 282 12.85 -11.06 -0.71
C PRO A 282 13.01 -11.46 -2.18
N ALA A 283 12.67 -12.69 -2.55
CA ALA A 283 12.72 -13.14 -3.96
C ALA A 283 11.81 -12.29 -4.88
N ALA A 284 10.75 -11.68 -4.33
CA ALA A 284 9.85 -10.81 -5.08
C ALA A 284 10.47 -9.48 -5.52
N VAL A 285 11.59 -9.03 -4.92
CA VAL A 285 12.19 -7.71 -5.17
C VAL A 285 12.53 -7.52 -6.65
N ALA A 286 13.09 -8.55 -7.30
CA ALA A 286 13.45 -8.51 -8.72
C ALA A 286 12.25 -8.28 -9.66
N SER A 287 11.01 -8.47 -9.18
CA SER A 287 9.83 -8.21 -10.01
C SER A 287 9.69 -6.73 -10.38
N ALA A 288 10.27 -5.80 -9.63
CA ALA A 288 10.25 -4.37 -9.94
C ALA A 288 10.94 -4.04 -11.29
N ASP A 289 11.97 -4.78 -11.65
CA ASP A 289 12.71 -4.58 -12.90
C ASP A 289 11.83 -4.80 -14.15
N ARG A 290 10.73 -5.55 -14.01
CA ARG A 290 9.77 -5.81 -15.10
C ARG A 290 9.05 -4.55 -15.57
N LEU A 291 9.09 -3.47 -14.79
CA LEU A 291 8.47 -2.19 -15.15
C LEU A 291 9.33 -1.35 -16.08
N ILE A 292 10.63 -1.65 -16.22
CA ILE A 292 11.55 -0.89 -17.06
C ILE A 292 11.09 -0.97 -18.52
N GLY A 293 11.00 0.19 -19.17
CA GLY A 293 10.51 0.34 -20.53
C GLY A 293 9.00 0.52 -20.66
N MET A 294 8.22 0.41 -19.58
CA MET A 294 6.76 0.52 -19.62
C MET A 294 6.30 1.99 -19.55
N PRO A 295 5.19 2.34 -20.22
CA PRO A 295 4.50 3.60 -19.99
C PRO A 295 3.90 3.65 -18.57
N VAL A 296 4.05 4.76 -17.86
CA VAL A 296 3.53 4.96 -16.50
C VAL A 296 2.00 4.77 -16.45
N GLY A 297 1.27 5.29 -17.43
CA GLY A 297 -0.19 5.17 -17.51
C GLY A 297 -0.72 3.73 -17.59
N GLU A 298 0.13 2.79 -18.01
CA GLU A 298 -0.25 1.37 -18.11
C GLU A 298 0.09 0.57 -16.85
N LEU A 299 0.98 1.10 -15.97
CA LEU A 299 1.55 0.34 -14.84
C LEU A 299 0.47 -0.24 -13.92
N ARG A 300 -0.54 0.54 -13.56
CA ARG A 300 -1.59 0.12 -12.64
C ARG A 300 -2.33 -1.12 -13.15
N THR A 301 -2.72 -1.10 -14.43
CA THR A 301 -3.42 -2.21 -15.06
C THR A 301 -2.49 -3.41 -15.30
N TRP A 302 -1.28 -3.15 -15.76
CA TRP A 302 -0.30 -4.20 -16.07
C TRP A 302 0.12 -4.95 -14.79
N VAL A 303 0.51 -4.24 -13.75
CA VAL A 303 0.89 -4.86 -12.45
C VAL A 303 -0.23 -5.73 -11.91
N ARG A 304 -1.48 -5.26 -11.99
CA ARG A 304 -2.64 -6.04 -11.54
C ARG A 304 -2.81 -7.35 -12.32
N ARG A 305 -2.51 -7.38 -13.61
CA ARG A 305 -2.75 -8.53 -14.50
C ARG A 305 -1.57 -9.47 -14.56
N GLU A 306 -0.36 -8.95 -14.62
CA GLU A 306 0.84 -9.69 -14.97
C GLU A 306 1.74 -10.00 -13.77
N MET A 307 1.66 -9.19 -12.68
CA MET A 307 2.47 -9.42 -11.48
C MET A 307 1.72 -10.29 -10.48
N THR A 308 1.66 -11.58 -10.77
CA THR A 308 0.97 -12.58 -9.96
C THR A 308 1.88 -13.77 -9.62
N GLY A 309 1.50 -14.54 -8.60
CA GLY A 309 2.18 -15.78 -8.25
C GLY A 309 3.46 -15.59 -7.42
N ALA A 310 4.15 -16.71 -7.20
CA ALA A 310 5.29 -16.84 -6.28
C ALA A 310 6.54 -16.00 -6.64
N SER A 311 6.60 -15.41 -7.85
CA SER A 311 7.69 -14.51 -8.25
C SER A 311 7.45 -13.05 -7.87
N THR A 312 6.35 -12.74 -7.17
CA THR A 312 5.91 -11.37 -6.83
C THR A 312 5.50 -11.26 -5.36
N CYS A 313 5.20 -10.04 -4.92
CA CYS A 313 4.66 -9.76 -3.58
C CYS A 313 3.46 -8.83 -3.70
N THR A 314 2.34 -9.17 -3.07
CA THR A 314 1.13 -8.35 -3.09
C THR A 314 1.37 -6.93 -2.56
N HIS A 315 2.21 -6.76 -1.52
CA HIS A 315 2.56 -5.47 -0.92
C HIS A 315 3.49 -4.64 -1.82
N LEU A 316 4.48 -5.29 -2.47
CA LEU A 316 5.29 -4.64 -3.48
C LEU A 316 4.45 -4.24 -4.70
N ASN A 317 3.54 -5.10 -5.15
CA ASN A 317 2.63 -4.81 -6.25
C ASN A 317 1.71 -3.62 -5.94
N ASP A 318 1.21 -3.49 -4.69
CA ASP A 318 0.44 -2.33 -4.25
C ASP A 318 1.29 -1.04 -4.37
N THR A 319 2.57 -1.13 -4.02
CA THR A 319 3.53 -0.01 -4.13
C THR A 319 3.81 0.34 -5.61
N LEU A 320 4.05 -0.67 -6.45
CA LEU A 320 4.36 -0.47 -7.87
C LEU A 320 3.17 0.06 -8.67
N ARG A 321 1.93 -0.31 -8.30
CA ARG A 321 0.72 0.26 -8.92
C ARG A 321 0.57 1.75 -8.67
N ALA A 322 0.97 2.23 -7.49
CA ALA A 322 0.92 3.66 -7.16
C ALA A 322 1.83 4.52 -8.04
N LEU A 323 2.86 3.93 -8.66
CA LEU A 323 3.70 4.61 -9.66
C LEU A 323 2.91 5.07 -10.90
N GLY A 324 1.73 4.50 -11.15
CA GLY A 324 0.84 4.97 -12.21
C GLY A 324 0.40 6.43 -12.08
N ASP A 325 0.60 7.04 -10.91
CA ASP A 325 0.25 8.44 -10.66
C ASP A 325 1.42 9.42 -10.89
N VAL A 326 2.62 8.93 -11.21
CA VAL A 326 3.85 9.76 -11.33
C VAL A 326 3.71 10.86 -12.37
N THR A 327 3.11 10.58 -13.52
CA THR A 327 2.92 11.60 -14.58
C THR A 327 1.97 12.71 -14.16
N VAL A 328 0.92 12.37 -13.41
CA VAL A 328 -0.02 13.36 -12.86
C VAL A 328 0.67 14.25 -11.85
N LEU A 329 1.48 13.66 -10.95
CA LEU A 329 2.27 14.41 -9.97
C LEU A 329 3.34 15.29 -10.65
N ALA A 330 4.03 14.77 -11.66
CA ALA A 330 5.00 15.54 -12.44
C ALA A 330 4.34 16.75 -13.14
N SER A 331 3.17 16.54 -13.76
CA SER A 331 2.42 17.64 -14.39
C SER A 331 1.98 18.71 -13.37
N ALA A 332 1.74 18.35 -12.11
CA ALA A 332 1.43 19.32 -11.07
C ALA A 332 2.64 20.16 -10.62
N LEU A 333 3.88 19.69 -10.89
CA LEU A 333 5.08 20.50 -10.73
C LEU A 333 5.25 21.51 -11.89
N ASP A 334 5.02 21.07 -13.13
CA ASP A 334 5.30 21.87 -14.33
C ASP A 334 4.30 23.02 -14.54
N ASN A 335 3.04 22.86 -14.13
CA ASN A 335 1.96 23.80 -14.36
C ASN A 335 2.05 25.13 -13.57
N THR A 336 3.00 25.29 -12.67
CA THR A 336 3.16 26.50 -11.85
C THR A 336 4.14 27.51 -12.41
N ASP A 337 5.04 27.10 -13.33
CA ASP A 337 5.93 28.05 -14.02
C ASP A 337 5.20 28.90 -15.09
N ALA A 338 3.95 28.54 -15.42
CA ALA A 338 3.15 29.26 -16.43
C ALA A 338 2.26 30.37 -15.84
N GLY A 339 2.18 30.53 -14.51
CA GLY A 339 1.19 31.39 -13.81
C GLY A 339 1.69 32.74 -13.31
N ASP A 340 2.98 33.00 -13.28
CA ASP A 340 3.54 34.24 -12.68
C ASP A 340 4.32 35.08 -13.71
N THR A 341 3.67 35.45 -14.81
CA THR A 341 4.10 36.59 -15.60
C THR A 341 3.22 37.77 -15.17
N PRO A 342 3.72 38.73 -14.35
CA PRO A 342 2.96 39.93 -14.06
C PRO A 342 2.77 40.68 -15.37
N GLY A 343 1.51 40.80 -15.79
CA GLY A 343 1.13 41.63 -16.92
C GLY A 343 1.65 43.05 -16.73
N VAL A 344 2.49 43.50 -17.67
CA VAL A 344 2.93 44.86 -17.83
C VAL A 344 1.78 45.73 -18.36
#